data_24d46e94fdc5aad996104440e308a9a8
#
_entry.id   24d46e94fdc5aad996104440e308a9a8
#
_cell.length_a   1.000
_cell.length_b   1.000
_cell.length_c   1.000
_cell.angle_alpha   90.00
_cell.angle_beta   90.00
_cell.angle_gamma   90.00
#
_symmetry.space_group_name_H-M   'P 1'
#
loop_
_entity.id
_entity.type
_entity.pdbx_description
1 polymer ?
#
loop_
_entity_poly.entity_id
_entity_poly.type
_entity_poly.pdbx_seq_one_letter_code
_entity_poly.pdbx_strand_id
1 'polypeptide(L)'
;MARRALLCLALAVSAVGLSAGAAPAGAIGQRPASAMGSLERDVLANVNLLRRQHGLGALRLSSKLAAAARLHSGEMAQRGYFSHDSANGTSFDKRISRFYSLAGKRYWSVGENLLWSSPDVSASGALDMWLNSPEHKKILLTARWREIGLAAVHVHSAPGSYGGREVTIVTADFGVRH
;
A
#
# COMPACT_ATOMS: atom_id res chain seq x y z
N MET A 1 -45.67 -21.60 73.54
CA MET A 1 -44.30 -21.45 72.98
C MET A 1 -44.37 -21.56 71.48
N ALA A 2 -44.46 -20.41 70.78
CA ALA A 2 -44.66 -20.41 69.34
C ALA A 2 -43.27 -20.10 68.63
N ARG A 3 -42.81 -21.04 67.81
CA ARG A 3 -41.63 -20.89 66.97
C ARG A 3 -42.06 -20.23 65.69
N ARG A 4 -41.54 -18.98 65.45
CA ARG A 4 -41.69 -18.31 64.21
C ARG A 4 -40.57 -18.76 63.22
N ALA A 5 -40.99 -19.34 62.10
CA ALA A 5 -40.09 -19.64 61.00
C ALA A 5 -39.85 -18.38 60.16
N LEU A 6 -38.59 -17.94 59.98
CA LEU A 6 -38.16 -16.89 59.04
C LEU A 6 -37.99 -17.53 57.67
N LEU A 7 -38.76 -17.02 56.71
CA LEU A 7 -38.62 -17.35 55.29
C LEU A 7 -37.60 -16.43 54.67
N CYS A 8 -36.41 -16.92 54.32
CA CYS A 8 -35.43 -16.14 53.54
C CYS A 8 -35.77 -16.23 52.06
N LEU A 9 -36.19 -15.11 51.50
CA LEU A 9 -36.43 -14.94 50.06
C LEU A 9 -35.08 -14.58 49.40
N ALA A 10 -34.51 -15.51 48.63
CA ALA A 10 -33.32 -15.27 47.86
C ALA A 10 -33.70 -14.61 46.52
N LEU A 11 -33.34 -13.33 46.33
CA LEU A 11 -33.41 -12.66 45.04
C LEU A 11 -32.24 -13.15 44.17
N ALA A 12 -32.54 -13.86 43.10
CA ALA A 12 -31.57 -14.16 42.05
C ALA A 12 -31.44 -12.92 41.15
N VAL A 13 -30.30 -12.25 41.23
CA VAL A 13 -29.92 -11.16 40.29
C VAL A 13 -29.32 -11.85 39.07
N SER A 14 -30.05 -11.88 37.96
CA SER A 14 -29.51 -12.31 36.67
C SER A 14 -28.65 -11.19 36.09
N ALA A 15 -27.34 -11.35 36.12
CA ALA A 15 -26.40 -10.47 35.41
C ALA A 15 -26.46 -10.77 33.91
N VAL A 16 -27.08 -9.87 33.14
CA VAL A 16 -26.99 -9.89 31.67
C VAL A 16 -25.61 -9.37 31.30
N GLY A 17 -24.72 -10.30 30.94
CA GLY A 17 -23.41 -9.98 30.41
C GLY A 17 -23.55 -9.34 29.03
N LEU A 18 -23.32 -8.02 28.92
CA LEU A 18 -23.06 -7.38 27.65
C LEU A 18 -21.69 -7.86 27.13
N SER A 19 -21.71 -8.81 26.23
CA SER A 19 -20.53 -9.13 25.41
C SER A 19 -20.33 -7.94 24.44
N ALA A 20 -19.35 -7.09 24.72
CA ALA A 20 -18.84 -6.15 23.75
C ALA A 20 -18.21 -6.95 22.60
N GLY A 21 -18.96 -7.15 21.54
CA GLY A 21 -18.44 -7.69 20.30
C GLY A 21 -17.38 -6.74 19.76
N ALA A 22 -16.12 -7.17 19.75
CA ALA A 22 -15.09 -6.49 19.02
C ALA A 22 -15.52 -6.42 17.54
N ALA A 23 -15.72 -5.21 17.02
CA ALA A 23 -15.98 -5.03 15.61
C ALA A 23 -14.79 -5.63 14.82
N PRO A 24 -15.03 -6.44 13.75
CA PRO A 24 -13.94 -6.94 12.94
C PRO A 24 -13.20 -5.75 12.35
N ALA A 25 -11.87 -5.70 12.55
CA ALA A 25 -11.00 -4.76 11.86
C ALA A 25 -11.36 -4.81 10.37
N GLY A 26 -11.71 -3.65 9.81
CA GLY A 26 -12.24 -3.54 8.46
C GLY A 26 -11.39 -4.34 7.48
N ALA A 27 -11.99 -5.33 6.86
CA ALA A 27 -11.36 -6.12 5.83
C ALA A 27 -10.92 -5.16 4.72
N ILE A 28 -9.60 -4.96 4.58
CA ILE A 28 -9.04 -4.33 3.38
C ILE A 28 -9.52 -5.19 2.23
N GLY A 29 -10.44 -4.66 1.43
CA GLY A 29 -10.97 -5.37 0.27
C GLY A 29 -9.80 -5.75 -0.64
N GLN A 30 -9.30 -6.97 -0.49
CA GLN A 30 -8.23 -7.50 -1.32
C GLN A 30 -8.78 -7.67 -2.72
N ARG A 31 -8.53 -6.69 -3.59
CA ARG A 31 -8.72 -6.87 -5.03
C ARG A 31 -7.80 -8.00 -5.49
N PRO A 32 -8.29 -8.91 -6.37
CA PRO A 32 -7.44 -9.95 -6.92
C PRO A 32 -6.16 -9.33 -7.50
N ALA A 33 -5.02 -9.95 -7.23
CA ALA A 33 -3.68 -9.46 -7.57
C ALA A 33 -3.48 -9.16 -9.08
N SER A 34 -4.42 -9.55 -9.94
CA SER A 34 -4.39 -9.40 -11.39
C SER A 34 -5.12 -8.17 -11.94
N ALA A 35 -5.96 -7.49 -11.15
CA ALA A 35 -6.73 -6.35 -11.66
C ALA A 35 -6.09 -5.02 -11.20
N MET A 36 -5.44 -4.32 -12.13
CA MET A 36 -4.97 -2.95 -11.95
C MET A 36 -6.16 -2.00 -11.75
N GLY A 37 -6.10 -1.12 -10.76
CA GLY A 37 -7.13 -0.11 -10.49
C GLY A 37 -7.18 0.99 -11.57
N SER A 38 -8.22 1.82 -11.50
CA SER A 38 -8.31 2.99 -12.38
C SER A 38 -7.14 3.95 -12.14
N LEU A 39 -6.86 4.26 -10.88
CA LEU A 39 -5.76 5.15 -10.51
C LEU A 39 -4.40 4.65 -11.04
N GLU A 40 -4.09 3.37 -10.85
CA GLU A 40 -2.81 2.81 -11.32
C GLU A 40 -2.71 2.84 -12.87
N ARG A 41 -3.83 2.59 -13.59
CA ARG A 41 -3.84 2.69 -15.06
C ARG A 41 -3.57 4.11 -15.54
N ASP A 42 -4.23 5.09 -14.90
CA ASP A 42 -4.11 6.49 -15.28
C ASP A 42 -2.74 7.06 -14.91
N VAL A 43 -2.15 6.63 -13.77
CA VAL A 43 -0.76 6.95 -13.41
C VAL A 43 0.21 6.37 -14.43
N LEU A 44 0.04 5.11 -14.86
CA LEU A 44 0.89 4.51 -15.90
C LEU A 44 0.79 5.28 -17.22
N ALA A 45 -0.42 5.68 -17.62
CA ALA A 45 -0.64 6.47 -18.83
C ALA A 45 0.10 7.82 -18.76
N ASN A 46 -0.02 8.53 -17.64
CA ASN A 46 0.63 9.83 -17.41
C ASN A 46 2.16 9.70 -17.37
N VAL A 47 2.69 8.69 -16.67
CA VAL A 47 4.14 8.41 -16.65
C VAL A 47 4.64 8.11 -18.07
N ASN A 48 3.92 7.33 -18.85
CA ASN A 48 4.31 7.00 -20.21
C ASN A 48 4.17 8.21 -21.16
N LEU A 49 3.20 9.10 -20.94
CA LEU A 49 3.12 10.36 -21.66
C LEU A 49 4.34 11.25 -21.38
N LEU A 50 4.66 11.47 -20.10
CA LEU A 50 5.85 12.19 -19.67
C LEU A 50 7.13 11.64 -20.32
N ARG A 51 7.31 10.33 -20.26
CA ARG A 51 8.49 9.66 -20.82
C ARG A 51 8.60 9.88 -22.33
N ARG A 52 7.50 9.78 -23.08
CA ARG A 52 7.49 10.08 -24.52
C ARG A 52 7.87 11.54 -24.82
N GLN A 53 7.38 12.49 -24.02
CA GLN A 53 7.74 13.91 -24.15
C GLN A 53 9.25 14.16 -23.95
N HIS A 54 9.91 13.28 -23.19
CA HIS A 54 11.37 13.29 -22.96
C HIS A 54 12.14 12.33 -23.89
N GLY A 55 11.54 11.83 -24.97
CA GLY A 55 12.21 10.91 -25.92
C GLY A 55 12.53 9.52 -25.34
N LEU A 56 11.89 9.13 -24.23
CA LEU A 56 12.14 7.87 -23.55
C LEU A 56 11.13 6.80 -23.95
N GLY A 57 11.56 5.54 -23.94
CA GLY A 57 10.68 4.41 -24.19
C GLY A 57 9.58 4.27 -23.12
N ALA A 58 8.37 3.92 -23.55
CA ALA A 58 7.27 3.62 -22.65
C ALA A 58 7.56 2.38 -21.78
N LEU A 59 7.08 2.40 -20.54
CA LEU A 59 7.18 1.29 -19.61
C LEU A 59 6.02 0.31 -19.81
N ARG A 60 6.32 -0.98 -19.73
CA ARG A 60 5.33 -2.05 -19.75
C ARG A 60 4.95 -2.40 -18.32
N LEU A 61 3.68 -2.69 -18.10
CA LEU A 61 3.23 -3.18 -16.79
C LEU A 61 3.84 -4.56 -16.50
N SER A 62 4.39 -4.72 -15.30
CA SER A 62 4.88 -5.98 -14.75
C SER A 62 4.05 -6.40 -13.56
N SER A 63 3.36 -7.54 -13.66
CA SER A 63 2.61 -8.09 -12.52
C SER A 63 3.49 -8.43 -11.32
N LYS A 64 4.76 -8.77 -11.56
CA LYS A 64 5.74 -9.06 -10.52
C LYS A 64 6.14 -7.81 -9.74
N LEU A 65 6.42 -6.70 -10.42
CA LEU A 65 6.67 -5.42 -9.78
C LEU A 65 5.40 -4.89 -9.09
N ALA A 66 4.22 -5.03 -9.70
CA ALA A 66 2.96 -4.64 -9.08
C ALA A 66 2.66 -5.43 -7.79
N ALA A 67 3.04 -6.71 -7.72
CA ALA A 67 2.92 -7.51 -6.51
C ALA A 67 3.84 -7.00 -5.38
N ALA A 68 5.09 -6.62 -5.71
CA ALA A 68 6.03 -6.02 -4.75
C ALA A 68 5.52 -4.67 -4.25
N ALA A 69 5.07 -3.79 -5.16
CA ALA A 69 4.48 -2.50 -4.83
C ALA A 69 3.26 -2.63 -3.93
N ARG A 70 2.35 -3.58 -4.23
CA ARG A 70 1.14 -3.83 -3.42
C ARG A 70 1.48 -4.30 -2.01
N LEU A 71 2.44 -5.22 -1.87
CA LEU A 71 2.90 -5.66 -0.56
C LEU A 71 3.38 -4.47 0.26
N HIS A 72 4.18 -3.59 -0.34
CA HIS A 72 4.76 -2.46 0.36
C HIS A 72 3.75 -1.38 0.74
N SER A 73 2.90 -0.94 -0.20
CA SER A 73 1.81 0.00 0.11
C SER A 73 0.89 -0.53 1.21
N GLY A 74 0.57 -1.85 1.17
CA GLY A 74 -0.24 -2.48 2.20
C GLY A 74 0.46 -2.53 3.57
N GLU A 75 1.76 -2.82 3.60
CA GLU A 75 2.54 -2.83 4.84
C GLU A 75 2.64 -1.42 5.45
N MET A 76 2.92 -0.40 4.64
CA MET A 76 2.95 1.00 5.08
C MET A 76 1.61 1.43 5.67
N ALA A 77 0.51 1.09 4.99
CA ALA A 77 -0.85 1.42 5.44
C ALA A 77 -1.19 0.76 6.79
N GLN A 78 -0.86 -0.52 6.96
CA GLN A 78 -1.20 -1.30 8.15
C GLN A 78 -0.35 -0.95 9.36
N ARG A 79 0.96 -0.71 9.14
CA ARG A 79 1.93 -0.48 10.21
C ARG A 79 2.18 0.99 10.50
N GLY A 80 1.64 1.90 9.70
CA GLY A 80 1.70 3.33 9.94
C GLY A 80 3.08 3.95 9.78
N TYR A 81 3.87 3.48 8.82
CA TYR A 81 5.16 4.07 8.47
C TYR A 81 5.19 4.49 6.99
N PHE A 82 6.12 5.39 6.63
CA PHE A 82 6.37 5.80 5.26
C PHE A 82 7.87 5.82 5.00
N SER A 83 8.36 4.81 4.27
CA SER A 83 9.78 4.60 3.99
C SER A 83 9.95 3.67 2.79
N HIS A 84 11.08 3.78 2.09
CA HIS A 84 11.49 2.81 1.07
C HIS A 84 11.79 1.42 1.65
N ASP A 85 12.36 1.35 2.86
CA ASP A 85 12.62 0.09 3.53
C ASP A 85 11.34 -0.46 4.17
N SER A 86 11.21 -1.78 4.16
CA SER A 86 10.13 -2.48 4.86
C SER A 86 10.27 -2.31 6.38
N ALA A 87 9.17 -2.47 7.14
CA ALA A 87 9.15 -2.32 8.59
C ALA A 87 10.17 -3.19 9.35
N ASN A 88 10.64 -4.28 8.75
CA ASN A 88 11.67 -5.15 9.32
C ASN A 88 13.11 -4.79 8.87
N GLY A 89 13.31 -3.62 8.24
CA GLY A 89 14.60 -3.17 7.74
C GLY A 89 15.05 -3.81 6.42
N THR A 90 14.19 -4.61 5.77
CA THR A 90 14.52 -5.14 4.43
C THR A 90 14.48 -3.99 3.41
N SER A 91 15.60 -3.74 2.72
CA SER A 91 15.71 -2.71 1.68
C SER A 91 14.76 -2.97 0.51
N PHE A 92 14.38 -1.90 -0.21
CA PHE A 92 13.41 -1.98 -1.30
C PHE A 92 13.85 -2.94 -2.41
N ASP A 93 15.13 -2.96 -2.77
CA ASP A 93 15.67 -3.85 -3.78
C ASP A 93 15.58 -5.32 -3.38
N LYS A 94 15.85 -5.66 -2.11
CA LYS A 94 15.68 -7.00 -1.57
C LYS A 94 14.20 -7.41 -1.51
N ARG A 95 13.30 -6.47 -1.17
CA ARG A 95 11.84 -6.72 -1.22
C ARG A 95 11.40 -7.02 -2.63
N ILE A 96 11.77 -6.17 -3.60
CA ILE A 96 11.41 -6.32 -5.01
C ILE A 96 11.98 -7.62 -5.59
N SER A 97 13.21 -8.01 -5.23
CA SER A 97 13.86 -9.21 -5.74
C SER A 97 13.11 -10.51 -5.43
N ARG A 98 12.28 -10.55 -4.39
CA ARG A 98 11.42 -11.71 -4.07
C ARG A 98 10.37 -11.98 -5.15
N PHE A 99 9.96 -10.95 -5.88
CA PHE A 99 8.94 -11.02 -6.94
C PHE A 99 9.57 -10.90 -8.32
N TYR A 100 10.49 -9.95 -8.48
CA TYR A 100 11.12 -9.57 -9.73
C TYR A 100 12.63 -9.85 -9.64
N SER A 101 12.98 -11.13 -9.62
CA SER A 101 14.37 -11.59 -9.48
C SER A 101 15.13 -11.53 -10.82
N LEU A 102 16.45 -11.70 -10.74
CA LEU A 102 17.34 -11.83 -11.90
C LEU A 102 16.93 -13.00 -12.82
N ALA A 103 16.49 -14.14 -12.26
CA ALA A 103 15.90 -15.28 -12.98
C ALA A 103 16.69 -15.72 -14.21
N GLY A 104 18.03 -15.90 -14.08
CA GLY A 104 18.93 -16.32 -15.15
C GLY A 104 19.31 -15.21 -16.15
N LYS A 105 18.87 -13.98 -15.95
CA LYS A 105 19.30 -12.80 -16.71
C LYS A 105 20.69 -12.34 -16.27
N ARG A 106 21.41 -11.64 -17.17
CA ARG A 106 22.75 -11.13 -16.86
C ARG A 106 22.75 -9.78 -16.15
N TYR A 107 21.67 -9.05 -16.29
CA TYR A 107 21.51 -7.71 -15.71
C TYR A 107 20.16 -7.55 -15.04
N TRP A 108 20.16 -6.88 -13.90
CA TRP A 108 18.98 -6.56 -13.11
C TRP A 108 19.17 -5.20 -12.42
N SER A 109 18.18 -4.35 -12.49
CA SER A 109 18.15 -3.09 -11.76
C SER A 109 16.73 -2.71 -11.45
N VAL A 110 16.50 -2.12 -10.29
CA VAL A 110 15.19 -1.63 -9.84
C VAL A 110 15.30 -0.24 -9.27
N GLY A 111 14.17 0.46 -9.20
CA GLY A 111 14.00 1.75 -8.55
C GLY A 111 12.59 1.84 -8.00
N GLU A 112 12.36 2.77 -7.08
CA GLU A 112 11.07 2.93 -6.43
C GLU A 112 10.73 4.41 -6.24
N ASN A 113 9.48 4.78 -6.50
CA ASN A 113 8.89 6.04 -6.08
C ASN A 113 7.70 5.77 -5.16
N LEU A 114 7.62 6.53 -4.09
CA LEU A 114 6.54 6.48 -3.10
C LEU A 114 5.83 7.82 -3.03
N LEU A 115 4.55 7.80 -2.74
CA LEU A 115 3.79 8.94 -2.25
C LEU A 115 2.63 8.49 -1.37
N TRP A 116 2.11 9.40 -0.58
CA TRP A 116 0.80 9.30 0.03
C TRP A 116 0.09 10.65 0.02
N SER A 117 -1.21 10.62 0.03
CA SER A 117 -2.08 11.81 0.08
C SER A 117 -3.32 11.52 0.91
N SER A 118 -3.96 12.56 1.40
CA SER A 118 -5.18 12.46 2.22
C SER A 118 -6.27 13.38 1.65
N PRO A 119 -7.50 12.88 1.46
CA PRO A 119 -7.88 11.46 1.56
C PRO A 119 -7.40 10.65 0.35
N ASP A 120 -7.32 11.27 -0.80
CA ASP A 120 -7.01 10.63 -2.08
C ASP A 120 -6.04 11.45 -2.93
N VAL A 121 -5.68 10.92 -4.09
CA VAL A 121 -4.85 11.56 -5.10
C VAL A 121 -5.34 11.19 -6.49
N SER A 122 -5.40 12.17 -7.39
CA SER A 122 -5.60 11.91 -8.81
C SER A 122 -4.31 11.43 -9.47
N ALA A 123 -4.41 10.81 -10.64
CA ALA A 123 -3.24 10.38 -11.40
C ALA A 123 -2.32 11.54 -11.82
N SER A 124 -2.89 12.70 -12.15
CA SER A 124 -2.11 13.92 -12.41
C SER A 124 -1.44 14.44 -11.15
N GLY A 125 -2.18 14.50 -10.03
CA GLY A 125 -1.62 14.93 -8.74
C GLY A 125 -0.47 14.02 -8.27
N ALA A 126 -0.59 12.71 -8.45
CA ALA A 126 0.48 11.77 -8.15
C ALA A 126 1.75 12.05 -8.99
N LEU A 127 1.57 12.30 -10.30
CA LEU A 127 2.68 12.66 -11.16
C LEU A 127 3.32 13.99 -10.75
N ASP A 128 2.52 15.01 -10.44
CA ASP A 128 2.99 16.34 -10.02
C ASP A 128 3.78 16.25 -8.70
N MET A 129 3.30 15.46 -7.72
CA MET A 129 4.03 15.22 -6.47
C MET A 129 5.43 14.64 -6.74
N TRP A 130 5.52 13.65 -7.63
CA TRP A 130 6.83 13.07 -7.99
C TRP A 130 7.70 14.04 -8.81
N LEU A 131 7.13 14.85 -9.69
CA LEU A 131 7.88 15.82 -10.50
C LEU A 131 8.44 16.98 -9.66
N ASN A 132 7.77 17.34 -8.57
CA ASN A 132 8.22 18.36 -7.62
C ASN A 132 9.38 17.89 -6.72
N SER A 133 9.73 16.60 -6.76
CA SER A 133 10.89 16.04 -6.08
C SER A 133 11.97 15.67 -7.11
N PRO A 134 13.17 16.28 -7.06
CA PRO A 134 14.26 15.95 -7.98
C PRO A 134 14.61 14.47 -8.02
N GLU A 135 14.59 13.80 -6.88
CA GLU A 135 14.92 12.38 -6.76
C GLU A 135 13.86 11.49 -7.44
N HIS A 136 12.58 11.75 -7.19
CA HIS A 136 11.50 11.01 -7.83
C HIS A 136 11.45 11.26 -9.35
N LYS A 137 11.64 12.52 -9.76
CA LYS A 137 11.73 12.92 -11.19
C LYS A 137 12.86 12.17 -11.89
N LYS A 138 14.02 12.06 -11.26
CA LYS A 138 15.17 11.33 -11.80
C LYS A 138 14.83 9.86 -12.05
N ILE A 139 14.10 9.22 -11.14
CA ILE A 139 13.65 7.82 -11.30
C ILE A 139 12.66 7.72 -12.46
N LEU A 140 11.63 8.60 -12.54
CA LEU A 140 10.66 8.62 -13.64
C LEU A 140 11.31 8.72 -15.02
N LEU A 141 12.39 9.53 -15.13
CA LEU A 141 13.09 9.83 -16.38
C LEU A 141 14.35 8.98 -16.63
N THR A 142 14.59 7.96 -15.81
CA THR A 142 15.71 7.05 -16.03
C THR A 142 15.47 6.20 -17.28
N ALA A 143 16.37 6.34 -18.28
CA ALA A 143 16.20 5.78 -19.62
C ALA A 143 16.26 4.25 -19.69
N ARG A 144 16.95 3.62 -18.70
CA ARG A 144 17.13 2.15 -18.70
C ARG A 144 15.86 1.38 -18.33
N TRP A 145 14.88 1.97 -17.66
CA TRP A 145 13.67 1.27 -17.26
C TRP A 145 12.90 0.71 -18.45
N ARG A 146 12.36 -0.48 -18.29
CA ARG A 146 11.53 -1.19 -19.29
C ARG A 146 10.18 -1.60 -18.75
N GLU A 147 10.10 -1.81 -17.43
CA GLU A 147 8.90 -2.31 -16.76
C GLU A 147 8.59 -1.46 -15.54
N ILE A 148 7.32 -1.43 -15.17
CA ILE A 148 6.82 -0.74 -13.99
C ILE A 148 5.75 -1.61 -13.32
N GLY A 149 5.71 -1.62 -12.00
CA GLY A 149 4.59 -2.10 -11.19
C GLY A 149 4.02 -0.96 -10.38
N LEU A 150 2.72 -0.86 -10.33
CA LEU A 150 2.00 0.17 -9.60
C LEU A 150 1.04 -0.48 -8.61
N ALA A 151 0.92 0.11 -7.44
CA ALA A 151 -0.11 -0.22 -6.48
C ALA A 151 -0.55 1.03 -5.73
N ALA A 152 -1.86 1.22 -5.64
CA ALA A 152 -2.50 2.21 -4.81
C ALA A 152 -3.31 1.49 -3.72
N VAL A 153 -3.10 1.85 -2.47
CA VAL A 153 -3.83 1.33 -1.31
C VAL A 153 -4.50 2.50 -0.62
N HIS A 154 -5.83 2.40 -0.52
CA HIS A 154 -6.66 3.38 0.16
C HIS A 154 -7.14 2.81 1.49
N VAL A 155 -7.04 3.59 2.56
CA VAL A 155 -7.51 3.24 3.90
C VAL A 155 -8.15 4.43 4.59
N HIS A 156 -9.29 4.21 5.28
CA HIS A 156 -10.04 5.27 5.95
C HIS A 156 -9.36 5.80 7.22
N SER A 157 -8.51 5.00 7.86
CA SER A 157 -7.81 5.41 9.09
C SER A 157 -6.47 4.70 9.15
N ALA A 158 -5.40 5.36 8.68
CA ALA A 158 -4.04 4.83 8.70
C ALA A 158 -3.31 5.31 9.97
N PRO A 159 -2.68 4.39 10.74
CA PRO A 159 -2.01 4.73 11.99
C PRO A 159 -0.65 5.44 11.76
N GLY A 160 0.05 5.70 12.86
CA GLY A 160 1.45 6.14 12.87
C GLY A 160 1.69 7.43 12.08
N SER A 161 2.56 7.40 11.08
CA SER A 161 2.95 8.55 10.26
C SER A 161 1.77 9.25 9.58
N TYR A 162 0.64 8.58 9.44
CA TYR A 162 -0.56 9.13 8.80
C TYR A 162 -1.53 9.78 9.80
N GLY A 163 -1.31 9.62 11.10
CA GLY A 163 -2.07 10.30 12.17
C GLY A 163 -3.56 9.94 12.22
N GLY A 164 -3.94 8.71 11.89
CA GLY A 164 -5.33 8.24 11.86
C GLY A 164 -6.14 8.76 10.67
N ARG A 165 -5.52 9.41 9.71
CA ARG A 165 -6.21 10.01 8.54
C ARG A 165 -6.61 8.96 7.51
N GLU A 166 -7.63 9.30 6.75
CA GLU A 166 -7.94 8.65 5.49
C GLU A 166 -6.85 8.99 4.47
N VAL A 167 -6.25 7.97 3.84
CA VAL A 167 -5.11 8.15 2.95
C VAL A 167 -5.12 7.19 1.77
N THR A 168 -4.54 7.65 0.68
CA THR A 168 -4.13 6.83 -0.46
C THR A 168 -2.60 6.80 -0.52
N ILE A 169 -2.02 5.59 -0.49
CA ILE A 169 -0.58 5.34 -0.56
C ILE A 169 -0.28 4.70 -1.90
N VAL A 170 0.64 5.28 -2.67
CA VAL A 170 1.01 4.78 -4.00
C VAL A 170 2.48 4.41 -4.03
N THR A 171 2.76 3.18 -4.46
CA THR A 171 4.11 2.68 -4.77
C THR A 171 4.23 2.45 -6.27
N ALA A 172 5.32 2.94 -6.85
CA ALA A 172 5.74 2.67 -8.23
C ALA A 172 7.12 2.02 -8.22
N ASP A 173 7.17 0.71 -8.53
CA ASP A 173 8.39 -0.07 -8.67
C ASP A 173 8.81 -0.12 -10.14
N PHE A 174 10.02 0.31 -10.44
CA PHE A 174 10.59 0.30 -11.79
C PHE A 174 11.59 -0.85 -11.92
N GLY A 175 11.68 -1.41 -13.12
CA GLY A 175 12.59 -2.52 -13.34
C GLY A 175 13.12 -2.64 -14.76
N VAL A 176 14.29 -3.27 -14.85
CA VAL A 176 14.89 -3.78 -16.08
C VAL A 176 15.66 -5.05 -15.78
N ARG A 177 15.54 -6.03 -16.65
CA ARG A 177 16.36 -7.27 -16.61
C ARG A 177 16.52 -7.85 -18.02
N HIS A 178 17.72 -8.27 -18.35
CA HIS A 178 18.09 -8.88 -19.64
C HIS A 178 19.31 -9.76 -19.54
#